data_4ce9ac786822838c3acdb4a4822f02db
#
_entry.id   4ce9ac786822838c3acdb4a4822f02db
#
_cell.length_a   1.000
_cell.length_b   1.000
_cell.length_c   1.000
_cell.angle_alpha   90.00
_cell.angle_beta   90.00
_cell.angle_gamma   90.00
#
_symmetry.space_group_name_H-M   'P 1'
#
loop_
_entity.id
_entity.type
_entity.pdbx_description
1 polymer ?
#
loop_
_entity_poly.entity_id
_entity_poly.type
_entity_poly.pdbx_seq_one_letter_code
_entity_poly.pdbx_strand_id
1 'polypeptide(L)'
;MDHAGALPWFLQKTTFRGKCFMTHATKAIFFWMLSDYIKVSNISTDQQLFTDSDLEAAMDKIETINFHEEKEVAGIKFWCYNAGHVLGAAMFMLEIAGVKILYTGDFSREEDRHLPQAEIPNMRPDVVIVEATYGTHIHEPRETREAR
;
A
#
# COMPACT_ATOMS: atom_id res chain seq x y z
N MET A 1 0.02 -9.53 -0.48
CA MET A 1 -1.29 -10.17 -0.79
C MET A 1 -2.35 -9.78 0.23
N ASP A 2 -2.02 -9.77 1.50
CA ASP A 2 -2.92 -9.51 2.63
C ASP A 2 -3.59 -8.12 2.59
N HIS A 3 -2.92 -7.08 2.08
CA HIS A 3 -3.48 -5.73 2.00
C HIS A 3 -4.28 -5.44 0.70
N ALA A 4 -4.06 -6.18 -0.38
CA ALA A 4 -4.62 -5.83 -1.69
C ALA A 4 -5.16 -7.01 -2.51
N GLY A 5 -5.13 -8.23 -1.94
CA GLY A 5 -5.52 -9.44 -2.67
C GLY A 5 -6.96 -9.45 -3.20
N ALA A 6 -7.88 -8.75 -2.53
CA ALA A 6 -9.27 -8.65 -2.96
C ALA A 6 -9.57 -7.38 -3.79
N LEU A 7 -8.58 -6.53 -4.05
CA LEU A 7 -8.82 -5.24 -4.70
C LEU A 7 -9.42 -5.36 -6.11
N PRO A 8 -9.01 -6.30 -7.00
CA PRO A 8 -9.65 -6.44 -8.31
C PRO A 8 -11.13 -6.78 -8.17
N TRP A 9 -11.50 -7.68 -7.26
CA TRP A 9 -12.89 -7.98 -6.97
C TRP A 9 -13.64 -6.73 -6.48
N PHE A 10 -13.06 -6.00 -5.55
CA PHE A 10 -13.67 -4.78 -5.01
C PHE A 10 -13.94 -3.74 -6.12
N LEU A 11 -12.95 -3.49 -6.98
CA LEU A 11 -13.06 -2.50 -8.05
C LEU A 11 -14.00 -2.93 -9.20
N GLN A 12 -14.18 -4.24 -9.45
CA GLN A 12 -14.95 -4.74 -10.59
C GLN A 12 -16.33 -5.27 -10.22
N LYS A 13 -16.47 -5.89 -9.04
CA LYS A 13 -17.69 -6.62 -8.67
C LYS A 13 -18.55 -5.89 -7.63
N THR A 14 -18.13 -4.71 -7.15
CA THR A 14 -18.92 -3.91 -6.21
C THR A 14 -19.47 -2.64 -6.86
N THR A 15 -20.27 -1.90 -6.11
CA THR A 15 -20.82 -0.59 -6.53
C THR A 15 -19.81 0.55 -6.35
N PHE A 16 -18.56 0.27 -5.97
CA PHE A 16 -17.53 1.29 -5.83
C PHE A 16 -17.29 2.04 -7.16
N ARG A 17 -17.28 3.36 -7.09
CA ARG A 17 -17.08 4.25 -8.25
C ARG A 17 -15.99 5.30 -7.98
N GLY A 18 -15.26 5.15 -6.88
CA GLY A 18 -14.16 6.03 -6.51
C GLY A 18 -12.90 5.78 -7.33
N LYS A 19 -11.86 6.53 -7.03
CA LYS A 19 -10.50 6.35 -7.57
C LYS A 19 -9.65 5.53 -6.60
N CYS A 20 -8.72 4.77 -7.16
CA CYS A 20 -7.71 4.06 -6.39
C CYS A 20 -6.33 4.60 -6.73
N PHE A 21 -5.47 4.77 -5.74
CA PHE A 21 -4.12 5.30 -5.92
C PHE A 21 -3.09 4.35 -5.33
N MET A 22 -1.98 4.21 -6.02
CA MET A 22 -0.81 3.45 -5.57
C MET A 22 0.47 4.15 -6.01
N THR A 23 1.58 3.88 -5.32
CA THR A 23 2.89 4.23 -5.89
C THR A 23 3.17 3.43 -7.15
N HIS A 24 4.06 3.91 -8.01
CA HIS A 24 4.41 3.23 -9.26
C HIS A 24 4.91 1.80 -9.02
N ALA A 25 5.81 1.62 -8.04
CA ALA A 25 6.35 0.30 -7.71
C ALA A 25 5.26 -0.64 -7.18
N THR A 26 4.39 -0.15 -6.29
CA THR A 26 3.26 -0.94 -5.78
C THR A 26 2.34 -1.38 -6.91
N LYS A 27 2.00 -0.49 -7.85
CA LYS A 27 1.14 -0.83 -8.99
C LYS A 27 1.76 -1.94 -9.86
N ALA A 28 3.06 -1.85 -10.13
CA ALA A 28 3.77 -2.84 -10.93
C ALA A 28 3.82 -4.21 -10.23
N ILE A 29 4.20 -4.23 -8.95
CA ILE A 29 4.29 -5.47 -8.16
C ILE A 29 2.91 -6.08 -7.96
N PHE A 30 1.90 -5.27 -7.68
CA PHE A 30 0.50 -5.69 -7.52
C PHE A 30 0.00 -6.50 -8.74
N PHE A 31 0.24 -6.00 -9.94
CA PHE A 31 -0.15 -6.71 -11.17
C PHE A 31 0.51 -8.09 -11.27
N TRP A 32 1.83 -8.15 -11.12
CA TRP A 32 2.57 -9.40 -11.27
C TRP A 32 2.23 -10.43 -10.20
N MET A 33 2.09 -9.99 -8.95
CA MET A 33 1.72 -10.87 -7.83
C MET A 33 0.34 -11.49 -8.02
N LEU A 34 -0.65 -10.69 -8.44
CA LEU A 34 -2.01 -11.20 -8.62
C LEU A 34 -2.14 -12.04 -9.89
N SER A 35 -1.44 -11.70 -10.96
CA SER A 35 -1.38 -12.52 -12.17
C SER A 35 -0.77 -13.90 -11.88
N ASP A 36 0.29 -13.95 -11.08
CA ASP A 36 0.89 -15.22 -10.66
C ASP A 36 -0.05 -16.01 -9.74
N TYR A 37 -0.69 -15.33 -8.78
CA TYR A 37 -1.69 -15.95 -7.89
C TYR A 37 -2.83 -16.63 -8.66
N ILE A 38 -3.39 -15.97 -9.67
CA ILE A 38 -4.44 -16.55 -10.52
C ILE A 38 -3.95 -17.83 -11.19
N LYS A 39 -2.73 -17.81 -11.73
CA LYS A 39 -2.15 -18.96 -12.45
C LYS A 39 -1.79 -20.14 -11.54
N VAL A 40 -1.28 -19.85 -10.34
CA VAL A 40 -0.79 -20.88 -9.41
C VAL A 40 -1.89 -21.47 -8.54
N SER A 41 -2.95 -20.69 -8.27
CA SER A 41 -4.00 -21.11 -7.33
C SER A 41 -4.76 -22.37 -7.72
N ASN A 42 -4.72 -22.80 -8.99
CA ASN A 42 -5.46 -23.97 -9.52
C ASN A 42 -6.93 -24.03 -9.07
N ILE A 43 -7.51 -22.91 -8.67
CA ILE A 43 -8.89 -22.80 -8.24
C ILE A 43 -9.75 -22.82 -9.49
N SER A 44 -10.84 -23.62 -9.48
CA SER A 44 -11.79 -23.62 -10.60
C SER A 44 -12.34 -22.21 -10.83
N THR A 45 -12.58 -21.86 -12.08
CA THR A 45 -13.04 -20.53 -12.50
C THR A 45 -14.26 -20.03 -11.70
N ASP A 46 -15.13 -20.97 -11.32
CA ASP A 46 -16.36 -20.70 -10.55
C ASP A 46 -16.09 -20.32 -9.07
N GLN A 47 -14.90 -20.62 -8.56
CA GLN A 47 -14.48 -20.33 -7.18
C GLN A 47 -13.48 -19.20 -7.10
N GLN A 48 -13.00 -18.69 -8.23
CA GLN A 48 -12.09 -17.56 -8.25
C GLN A 48 -12.83 -16.27 -7.87
N LEU A 49 -12.21 -15.48 -7.00
CA LEU A 49 -12.74 -14.20 -6.58
C LEU A 49 -12.78 -13.19 -7.73
N PHE A 50 -11.81 -13.26 -8.64
CA PHE A 50 -11.67 -12.44 -9.84
C PHE A 50 -10.83 -13.19 -10.89
N THR A 51 -10.97 -12.78 -12.13
CA THR A 51 -10.28 -13.35 -13.31
C THR A 51 -9.13 -12.45 -13.77
N ASP A 52 -8.32 -12.93 -14.74
CA ASP A 52 -7.28 -12.11 -15.39
C ASP A 52 -7.89 -10.84 -16.01
N SER A 53 -9.06 -10.94 -16.67
CA SER A 53 -9.73 -9.78 -17.25
C SER A 53 -10.23 -8.79 -16.18
N ASP A 54 -10.64 -9.25 -15.01
CA ASP A 54 -10.98 -8.38 -13.88
C ASP A 54 -9.75 -7.67 -13.34
N LEU A 55 -8.60 -8.35 -13.30
CA LEU A 55 -7.33 -7.76 -12.89
C LEU A 55 -6.89 -6.67 -13.87
N GLU A 56 -6.91 -6.95 -15.19
CA GLU A 56 -6.57 -5.96 -16.21
C GLU A 56 -7.48 -4.73 -16.13
N ALA A 57 -8.80 -4.92 -16.04
CA ALA A 57 -9.76 -3.84 -15.88
C ALA A 57 -9.61 -3.07 -14.54
N ALA A 58 -9.12 -3.73 -13.50
CA ALA A 58 -8.78 -3.06 -12.24
C ALA A 58 -7.55 -2.16 -12.39
N MET A 59 -6.53 -2.60 -13.14
CA MET A 59 -5.33 -1.80 -13.39
C MET A 59 -5.62 -0.47 -14.08
N ASP A 60 -6.63 -0.41 -14.94
CA ASP A 60 -7.07 0.82 -15.62
C ASP A 60 -7.70 1.84 -14.65
N LYS A 61 -8.27 1.37 -13.54
CA LYS A 61 -8.89 2.21 -12.49
C LYS A 61 -7.90 2.71 -11.45
N ILE A 62 -6.66 2.20 -11.46
CA ILE A 62 -5.63 2.57 -10.50
C ILE A 62 -4.75 3.68 -11.08
N GLU A 63 -4.77 4.83 -10.45
CA GLU A 63 -3.88 5.95 -10.76
C GLU A 63 -2.60 5.85 -9.91
N THR A 64 -1.49 6.34 -10.45
CA THR A 64 -0.24 6.40 -9.69
C THR A 64 -0.09 7.73 -8.97
N ILE A 65 0.63 7.69 -7.84
CA ILE A 65 1.01 8.85 -7.06
C ILE A 65 2.52 8.76 -6.73
N ASN A 66 3.21 9.89 -6.82
CA ASN A 66 4.60 9.99 -6.37
C ASN A 66 4.67 10.33 -4.88
N PHE A 67 5.78 10.00 -4.24
CA PHE A 67 6.02 10.50 -2.89
C PHE A 67 5.98 12.04 -2.88
N HIS A 68 5.33 12.60 -1.87
CA HIS A 68 5.13 14.04 -1.64
C HIS A 68 4.25 14.75 -2.69
N GLU A 69 3.74 14.04 -3.70
CA GLU A 69 2.77 14.59 -4.64
C GLU A 69 1.42 14.81 -3.95
N GLU A 70 0.94 16.03 -3.92
CA GLU A 70 -0.40 16.34 -3.39
C GLU A 70 -1.46 16.10 -4.46
N LYS A 71 -2.49 15.37 -4.10
CA LYS A 71 -3.70 15.17 -4.91
C LYS A 71 -4.93 15.59 -4.14
N GLU A 72 -5.98 15.94 -4.87
CA GLU A 72 -7.28 16.26 -4.29
C GLU A 72 -8.39 15.53 -5.06
N VAL A 73 -9.25 14.84 -4.32
CA VAL A 73 -10.43 14.16 -4.86
C VAL A 73 -11.62 14.43 -3.96
N ALA A 74 -12.68 15.00 -4.53
CA ALA A 74 -13.91 15.31 -3.83
C ALA A 74 -13.71 16.14 -2.53
N GLY A 75 -12.77 17.09 -2.55
CA GLY A 75 -12.46 17.96 -1.40
C GLY A 75 -11.57 17.30 -0.34
N ILE A 76 -11.11 16.08 -0.57
CA ILE A 76 -10.13 15.40 0.27
C ILE A 76 -8.75 15.57 -0.36
N LYS A 77 -7.85 16.25 0.33
CA LYS A 77 -6.45 16.33 -0.05
C LYS A 77 -5.68 15.17 0.53
N PHE A 78 -4.71 14.65 -0.23
CA PHE A 78 -3.84 13.61 0.26
C PHE A 78 -2.50 13.61 -0.47
N TRP A 79 -1.49 13.09 0.20
CA TRP A 79 -0.14 12.87 -0.31
C TRP A 79 0.48 11.70 0.44
N CYS A 80 1.63 11.22 0.01
CA CYS A 80 2.26 10.10 0.67
C CYS A 80 3.75 10.33 0.93
N TYR A 81 4.23 9.63 1.95
CA TYR A 81 5.62 9.57 2.40
C TYR A 81 6.16 8.16 2.21
N ASN A 82 7.47 8.02 2.05
CA ASN A 82 8.10 6.71 2.01
C ASN A 82 7.92 6.00 3.37
N ALA A 83 7.44 4.75 3.32
CA ALA A 83 7.24 3.93 4.52
C ALA A 83 8.42 3.00 4.84
N GLY A 84 9.49 3.00 4.03
CA GLY A 84 10.50 1.95 4.14
C GLY A 84 9.90 0.58 3.84
N HIS A 85 10.11 -0.39 4.71
CA HIS A 85 9.48 -1.71 4.74
C HIS A 85 9.69 -2.55 3.47
N VAL A 86 9.03 -2.18 2.36
CA VAL A 86 9.20 -2.80 1.02
C VAL A 86 9.17 -1.75 -0.07
N LEU A 87 9.67 -2.09 -1.26
CA LEU A 87 9.71 -1.18 -2.40
C LEU A 87 8.31 -0.67 -2.76
N GLY A 88 8.15 0.65 -2.74
CA GLY A 88 6.89 1.32 -3.04
C GLY A 88 5.92 1.48 -1.87
N ALA A 89 6.24 0.94 -0.70
CA ALA A 89 5.43 1.15 0.50
C ALA A 89 5.33 2.64 0.86
N ALA A 90 4.12 3.08 1.18
CA ALA A 90 3.82 4.48 1.42
C ALA A 90 2.90 4.68 2.62
N MET A 91 3.22 5.68 3.43
CA MET A 91 2.33 6.21 4.45
C MET A 91 1.51 7.34 3.85
N PHE A 92 0.21 7.33 4.04
CA PHE A 92 -0.69 8.34 3.47
C PHE A 92 -1.12 9.37 4.50
N MET A 93 -0.92 10.64 4.18
CA MET A 93 -1.54 11.76 4.89
C MET A 93 -2.79 12.19 4.14
N LEU A 94 -3.91 12.28 4.85
CA LEU A 94 -5.20 12.77 4.33
C LEU A 94 -5.57 14.04 5.09
N GLU A 95 -6.06 15.06 4.38
CA GLU A 95 -6.65 16.25 4.98
C GLU A 95 -8.13 16.32 4.59
N ILE A 96 -9.00 16.21 5.59
CA ILE A 96 -10.45 16.20 5.44
C ILE A 96 -11.03 17.27 6.36
N ALA A 97 -11.64 18.30 5.78
CA ALA A 97 -12.23 19.41 6.55
C ALA A 97 -11.26 20.02 7.59
N GLY A 98 -9.98 20.13 7.23
CA GLY A 98 -8.92 20.69 8.09
C GLY A 98 -8.32 19.71 9.10
N VAL A 99 -8.84 18.49 9.20
CA VAL A 99 -8.28 17.42 10.06
C VAL A 99 -7.28 16.60 9.26
N LYS A 100 -6.07 16.43 9.79
CA LYS A 100 -4.99 15.65 9.18
C LYS A 100 -4.89 14.26 9.81
N ILE A 101 -5.00 13.24 8.97
CA ILE A 101 -4.96 11.84 9.36
C ILE A 101 -3.78 11.18 8.68
N LEU A 102 -2.85 10.62 9.46
CA LEU A 102 -1.75 9.80 8.95
C LEU A 102 -2.13 8.32 9.07
N TYR A 103 -2.15 7.61 7.95
CA TYR A 103 -2.24 6.15 7.89
C TYR A 103 -0.88 5.59 7.50
N THR A 104 -0.26 4.79 8.36
CA THR A 104 1.10 4.31 8.11
C THR A 104 1.15 3.13 7.16
N GLY A 105 0.12 2.30 7.11
CA GLY A 105 0.27 0.95 6.59
C GLY A 105 1.38 0.22 7.36
N ASP A 106 1.99 -0.79 6.74
CA ASP A 106 3.21 -1.40 7.26
C ASP A 106 4.39 -0.47 6.98
N PHE A 107 5.22 -0.20 7.99
CA PHE A 107 6.35 0.73 7.86
C PHE A 107 7.58 0.22 8.63
N SER A 108 8.76 0.67 8.23
CA SER A 108 10.00 0.38 8.94
C SER A 108 10.83 1.63 9.17
N ARG A 109 11.23 1.87 10.41
CA ARG A 109 12.19 2.91 10.78
C ARG A 109 13.64 2.43 10.75
N GLU A 110 13.88 1.17 10.42
CA GLU A 110 15.22 0.66 10.18
C GLU A 110 15.60 0.87 8.71
N GLU A 111 16.78 1.40 8.47
CA GLU A 111 17.38 1.45 7.15
C GLU A 111 17.75 0.04 6.70
N ASP A 112 17.37 -0.34 5.47
CA ASP A 112 17.75 -1.60 4.87
C ASP A 112 18.82 -1.39 3.80
N ARG A 113 19.35 -2.50 3.24
CA ARG A 113 20.40 -2.48 2.22
C ARG A 113 19.99 -1.73 0.95
N HIS A 114 18.71 -1.75 0.62
CA HIS A 114 18.16 -1.20 -0.62
C HIS A 114 17.05 -0.19 -0.41
N LEU A 115 16.58 -0.01 0.82
CA LEU A 115 15.46 0.85 1.15
C LEU A 115 15.83 1.82 2.27
N PRO A 116 15.50 3.10 2.12
CA PRO A 116 15.63 4.05 3.22
C PRO A 116 14.61 3.70 4.32
N GLN A 117 14.87 4.17 5.52
CA GLN A 117 13.89 4.11 6.59
C GLN A 117 12.65 4.95 6.26
N ALA A 118 11.52 4.63 6.87
CA ALA A 118 10.29 5.42 6.78
C ALA A 118 10.56 6.88 7.15
N GLU A 119 9.97 7.79 6.39
CA GLU A 119 10.07 9.23 6.66
C GLU A 119 9.30 9.62 7.93
N ILE A 120 9.73 10.70 8.56
CA ILE A 120 8.92 11.38 9.57
C ILE A 120 8.24 12.55 8.86
N PRO A 121 6.89 12.59 8.81
CA PRO A 121 6.19 13.73 8.23
C PRO A 121 6.64 15.05 8.86
N ASN A 122 6.84 16.06 8.01
CA ASN A 122 7.25 17.40 8.43
C ASN A 122 6.12 18.22 9.08
N MET A 123 4.91 17.70 9.09
CA MET A 123 3.75 18.31 9.73
C MET A 123 3.08 17.34 10.70
N ARG A 124 2.52 17.89 11.76
CA ARG A 124 1.86 17.11 12.80
C ARG A 124 0.46 16.67 12.35
N PRO A 125 0.16 15.37 12.31
CA PRO A 125 -1.20 14.88 12.11
C PRO A 125 -2.04 15.07 13.38
N ASP A 126 -3.35 15.21 13.22
CA ASP A 126 -4.31 15.23 14.33
C ASP A 126 -4.65 13.80 14.79
N VAL A 127 -4.64 12.85 13.83
CA VAL A 127 -4.91 11.43 14.06
C VAL A 127 -3.82 10.60 13.39
N VAL A 128 -3.38 9.55 14.07
CA VAL A 128 -2.46 8.54 13.51
C VAL A 128 -3.11 7.17 13.60
N ILE A 129 -3.20 6.51 12.46
CA ILE A 129 -3.59 5.09 12.35
C ILE A 129 -2.30 4.33 12.05
N VAL A 130 -1.84 3.55 13.01
CA VAL A 130 -0.52 2.91 12.98
C VAL A 130 -0.64 1.41 13.19
N GLU A 131 0.15 0.63 12.44
CA GLU A 131 0.31 -0.80 12.68
C GLU A 131 0.97 -1.07 14.04
N ALA A 132 0.80 -2.29 14.56
CA ALA A 132 1.41 -2.73 15.81
C ALA A 132 1.89 -4.19 15.74
N THR A 133 2.25 -4.68 14.57
CA THR A 133 2.69 -6.07 14.33
C THR A 133 3.80 -6.49 15.29
N TYR A 134 4.77 -5.61 15.48
CA TYR A 134 5.88 -5.81 16.41
C TYR A 134 5.88 -4.83 17.59
N GLY A 135 4.70 -4.33 17.97
CA GLY A 135 4.58 -3.28 19.00
C GLY A 135 5.18 -3.62 20.38
N THR A 136 5.30 -4.91 20.69
CA THR A 136 5.91 -5.39 21.96
C THR A 136 7.19 -6.20 21.75
N HIS A 137 7.64 -6.36 20.51
CA HIS A 137 8.80 -7.17 20.18
C HIS A 137 10.06 -6.31 20.02
N ILE A 138 11.13 -6.71 20.69
CA ILE A 138 12.45 -6.10 20.52
C ILE A 138 13.25 -6.98 19.57
N HIS A 139 13.54 -6.48 18.38
CA HIS A 139 14.36 -7.20 17.40
C HIS A 139 15.84 -7.25 17.86
N GLU A 140 16.51 -8.34 17.51
CA GLU A 140 17.97 -8.40 17.63
C GLU A 140 18.61 -7.27 16.78
N PRO A 141 19.73 -6.70 17.26
CA PRO A 141 20.48 -5.72 16.46
C PRO A 141 20.81 -6.25 15.08
N ARG A 142 20.76 -5.36 14.07
CA ARG A 142 20.99 -5.72 12.66
C ARG A 142 22.33 -6.43 12.46
N GLU A 143 23.41 -5.92 13.11
CA GLU A 143 24.75 -6.49 13.03
C GLU A 143 24.77 -7.97 13.47
N THR A 144 23.99 -8.31 14.51
CA THR A 144 23.88 -9.70 14.99
C THR A 144 23.14 -10.57 13.98
N ARG A 145 22.09 -10.05 13.36
CA ARG A 145 21.29 -10.77 12.35
C ARG A 145 22.07 -10.99 11.05
N GLU A 146 22.89 -10.02 10.65
CA GLU A 146 23.68 -10.09 9.41
C GLU A 146 24.98 -10.90 9.56
N ALA A 147 25.45 -11.16 10.78
CA ALA A 147 26.63 -11.99 11.05
C ALA A 147 26.36 -13.50 11.02
N ARG A 148 25.12 -13.95 10.87
CA ARG A 148 24.71 -15.36 10.71
C ARG A 148 24.73 -15.79 9.28
#